data_a2d25135ff44d83ece88b228e2a16538
#
_entry.id   a2d25135ff44d83ece88b228e2a16538
#
_cell.length_a   1.000
_cell.length_b   1.000
_cell.length_c   1.000
_cell.angle_alpha   90.00
_cell.angle_beta   90.00
_cell.angle_gamma   90.00
#
_symmetry.space_group_name_H-M   'P 1'
#
loop_
_entity.id
_entity.type
_entity.pdbx_description
1 polymer ?
#
loop_
_entity_poly.entity_id
_entity_poly.type
_entity_poly.pdbx_seq_one_letter_code
_entity_poly.pdbx_strand_id
1 'polypeptide(L)'
;KIDKPGANPDRVKQELSEQGLLVEDWGGDVISVEVSAKKRINIENLLEMVLLVAEIQELKANPNKRAVGTVIEAELDKNRGPVATVLVQGGTLSVGDPIVAGVASGKVRAMINYKGKRIKQAGPSTAVEILGLSEVPAGGDQFAETPNDKTARLIAEKRQAMQREEMLKASSKISLDDLFAQMSEGKVKDLNIVI
;
A
#
# COMPACT_ATOMS: atom_id res chain seq x y z
N LYS A 1 0.90 -24.12 -10.08
CA LYS A 1 1.70 -25.29 -9.60
C LYS A 1 1.18 -26.60 -10.20
N ILE A 2 0.97 -26.63 -11.54
CA ILE A 2 0.41 -27.79 -12.26
C ILE A 2 1.31 -29.04 -12.18
N ASP A 3 2.53 -28.90 -11.72
CA ASP A 3 3.49 -29.99 -11.49
C ASP A 3 3.26 -30.80 -10.21
N LYS A 4 2.35 -30.34 -9.31
CA LYS A 4 2.07 -31.06 -8.08
C LYS A 4 1.07 -32.21 -8.29
N PRO A 5 1.27 -33.38 -7.63
CA PRO A 5 0.26 -34.42 -7.63
C PRO A 5 -1.04 -33.88 -7.01
N GLY A 6 -2.14 -34.08 -7.71
CA GLY A 6 -3.45 -33.56 -7.28
C GLY A 6 -3.75 -32.10 -7.70
N ALA A 7 -2.88 -31.47 -8.50
CA ALA A 7 -3.22 -30.20 -9.12
C ALA A 7 -4.46 -30.37 -10.04
N ASN A 8 -5.47 -29.54 -9.81
CA ASN A 8 -6.69 -29.55 -10.63
C ASN A 8 -7.01 -28.09 -11.04
N PRO A 9 -6.54 -27.67 -12.23
CA PRO A 9 -6.79 -26.34 -12.74
C PRO A 9 -8.29 -26.01 -12.89
N ASP A 10 -9.08 -26.96 -13.36
CA ASP A 10 -10.51 -26.75 -13.60
C ASP A 10 -11.27 -26.46 -12.30
N ARG A 11 -10.92 -27.14 -11.22
CA ARG A 11 -11.48 -26.85 -9.89
C ARG A 11 -11.15 -25.43 -9.45
N VAL A 12 -9.90 -24.96 -9.66
CA VAL A 12 -9.49 -23.60 -9.31
C VAL A 12 -10.25 -22.58 -10.16
N LYS A 13 -10.43 -22.82 -11.47
CA LYS A 13 -11.23 -21.97 -12.34
C LYS A 13 -12.69 -21.91 -11.89
N GLN A 14 -13.25 -23.01 -11.39
CA GLN A 14 -14.60 -23.05 -10.83
C GLN A 14 -14.68 -22.21 -9.55
N GLU A 15 -13.76 -22.39 -8.60
CA GLU A 15 -13.70 -21.62 -7.36
C GLU A 15 -13.52 -20.10 -7.64
N LEU A 16 -12.76 -19.73 -8.66
CA LEU A 16 -12.61 -18.34 -9.10
C LEU A 16 -13.91 -17.79 -9.72
N SER A 17 -14.62 -18.60 -10.50
CA SER A 17 -15.93 -18.23 -11.08
C SER A 17 -16.96 -17.94 -9.98
N GLU A 18 -16.98 -18.72 -8.90
CA GLU A 18 -17.84 -18.48 -7.74
C GLU A 18 -17.54 -17.14 -7.03
N GLN A 19 -16.30 -16.62 -7.18
CA GLN A 19 -15.88 -15.30 -6.71
C GLN A 19 -16.10 -14.19 -7.75
N GLY A 20 -16.77 -14.48 -8.87
CA GLY A 20 -17.08 -13.51 -9.91
C GLY A 20 -15.98 -13.32 -10.96
N LEU A 21 -14.94 -14.17 -10.97
CA LEU A 21 -13.86 -14.16 -11.95
C LEU A 21 -14.07 -15.27 -12.99
N LEU A 22 -14.84 -14.99 -14.03
CA LEU A 22 -15.11 -15.94 -15.09
C LEU A 22 -13.96 -15.92 -16.11
N VAL A 23 -13.34 -17.10 -16.33
CA VAL A 23 -12.22 -17.24 -17.25
C VAL A 23 -12.68 -17.25 -18.70
N GLU A 24 -11.79 -16.83 -19.64
CA GLU A 24 -12.06 -16.76 -21.07
C GLU A 24 -12.50 -18.11 -21.65
N ASP A 25 -11.89 -19.22 -21.22
CA ASP A 25 -12.25 -20.58 -21.62
C ASP A 25 -13.73 -20.91 -21.35
N TRP A 26 -14.38 -20.23 -20.41
CA TRP A 26 -15.78 -20.42 -20.03
C TRP A 26 -16.68 -19.25 -20.45
N GLY A 27 -16.19 -18.41 -21.40
CA GLY A 27 -16.93 -17.29 -21.94
C GLY A 27 -16.87 -16.01 -21.12
N GLY A 28 -15.92 -15.90 -20.19
CA GLY A 28 -15.62 -14.67 -19.46
C GLY A 28 -14.58 -13.80 -20.16
N ASP A 29 -14.08 -12.81 -19.43
CA ASP A 29 -13.09 -11.83 -19.87
C ASP A 29 -11.75 -11.94 -19.12
N VAL A 30 -11.63 -12.89 -18.21
CA VAL A 30 -10.40 -13.08 -17.39
C VAL A 30 -9.48 -14.10 -18.06
N ILE A 31 -8.31 -13.65 -18.47
CA ILE A 31 -7.28 -14.53 -19.06
C ILE A 31 -6.69 -15.40 -17.96
N SER A 32 -6.64 -16.71 -18.18
CA SER A 32 -6.06 -17.68 -17.26
C SER A 32 -4.87 -18.39 -17.89
N VAL A 33 -3.76 -18.54 -17.13
CA VAL A 33 -2.56 -19.26 -17.59
C VAL A 33 -2.14 -20.29 -16.54
N GLU A 34 -2.10 -21.54 -16.95
CA GLU A 34 -1.68 -22.63 -16.10
C GLU A 34 -0.16 -22.78 -16.11
N VAL A 35 0.49 -22.63 -14.94
CA VAL A 35 1.95 -22.55 -14.85
C VAL A 35 2.56 -23.49 -13.83
N SER A 36 3.81 -23.90 -14.07
CA SER A 36 4.70 -24.44 -13.06
C SER A 36 5.99 -23.63 -12.99
N ALA A 37 6.14 -22.81 -11.96
CA ALA A 37 7.36 -22.04 -11.72
C ALA A 37 8.58 -22.96 -11.52
N LYS A 38 8.41 -24.08 -10.78
CA LYS A 38 9.48 -25.03 -10.52
C LYS A 38 10.00 -25.70 -11.79
N LYS A 39 9.10 -26.10 -12.69
CA LYS A 39 9.45 -26.74 -13.97
C LYS A 39 9.58 -25.75 -15.13
N ARG A 40 9.38 -24.46 -14.89
CA ARG A 40 9.38 -23.39 -15.90
C ARG A 40 8.40 -23.63 -17.06
N ILE A 41 7.26 -24.28 -16.76
CA ILE A 41 6.21 -24.52 -17.77
C ILE A 41 5.34 -23.28 -17.90
N ASN A 42 5.09 -22.84 -19.13
CA ASN A 42 4.21 -21.72 -19.51
C ASN A 42 4.56 -20.35 -18.85
N ILE A 43 5.81 -20.16 -18.41
CA ILE A 43 6.21 -18.87 -17.81
C ILE A 43 6.29 -17.77 -18.87
N GLU A 44 6.81 -18.06 -20.06
CA GLU A 44 6.88 -17.12 -21.18
C GLU A 44 5.47 -16.71 -21.61
N ASN A 45 4.57 -17.65 -21.78
CA ASN A 45 3.16 -17.37 -22.10
C ASN A 45 2.48 -16.50 -21.02
N LEU A 46 2.74 -16.75 -19.74
CA LEU A 46 2.24 -15.91 -18.67
C LEU A 46 2.70 -14.45 -18.84
N LEU A 47 3.98 -14.24 -19.15
CA LEU A 47 4.54 -12.89 -19.36
C LEU A 47 3.94 -12.22 -20.60
N GLU A 48 3.74 -12.96 -21.68
CA GLU A 48 3.09 -12.46 -22.89
C GLU A 48 1.63 -12.04 -22.62
N MET A 49 0.87 -12.84 -21.85
CA MET A 49 -0.50 -12.50 -21.47
C MET A 49 -0.56 -11.27 -20.56
N VAL A 50 0.38 -11.12 -19.63
CA VAL A 50 0.50 -9.92 -18.79
C VAL A 50 0.73 -8.67 -19.66
N LEU A 51 1.63 -8.75 -20.63
CA LEU A 51 1.91 -7.65 -21.55
C LEU A 51 0.69 -7.32 -22.42
N LEU A 52 -0.01 -8.34 -22.93
CA LEU A 52 -1.22 -8.17 -23.73
C LEU A 52 -2.33 -7.46 -22.94
N VAL A 53 -2.60 -7.89 -21.70
CA VAL A 53 -3.59 -7.25 -20.83
C VAL A 53 -3.22 -5.79 -20.54
N ALA A 54 -1.93 -5.52 -20.28
CA ALA A 54 -1.45 -4.16 -20.05
C ALA A 54 -1.61 -3.26 -21.29
N GLU A 55 -1.41 -3.80 -22.49
CA GLU A 55 -1.59 -3.09 -23.75
C GLU A 55 -3.07 -2.77 -24.02
N ILE A 56 -3.96 -3.74 -23.82
CA ILE A 56 -5.42 -3.55 -23.98
C ILE A 56 -5.94 -2.47 -23.03
N GLN A 57 -5.41 -2.36 -21.81
CA GLN A 57 -5.84 -1.36 -20.84
C GLN A 57 -5.35 0.06 -21.16
N GLU A 58 -4.43 0.24 -22.12
CA GLU A 58 -3.88 1.55 -22.51
C GLU A 58 -3.50 2.44 -21.31
N LEU A 59 -2.84 1.89 -20.31
CA LEU A 59 -2.51 2.61 -19.07
C LEU A 59 -1.58 3.80 -19.37
N LYS A 60 -2.07 5.01 -19.06
CA LYS A 60 -1.36 6.27 -19.32
C LYS A 60 -1.14 7.04 -18.03
N ALA A 61 0.01 7.67 -17.89
CA ALA A 61 0.31 8.57 -16.77
C ALA A 61 1.05 9.82 -17.27
N ASN A 62 0.78 10.96 -16.64
CA ASN A 62 1.47 12.21 -16.96
C ASN A 62 2.73 12.34 -16.08
N PRO A 63 3.96 12.33 -16.65
CA PRO A 63 5.19 12.54 -15.90
C PRO A 63 5.43 14.00 -15.53
N ASN A 64 4.80 14.96 -16.24
CA ASN A 64 5.05 16.39 -16.11
C ASN A 64 4.15 17.07 -15.08
N LYS A 65 3.88 16.41 -13.96
CA LYS A 65 3.16 16.95 -12.80
C LYS A 65 3.90 16.63 -11.52
N ARG A 66 3.47 17.20 -10.39
CA ARG A 66 3.97 16.81 -9.07
C ARG A 66 3.78 15.34 -8.82
N ALA A 67 4.78 14.72 -8.21
CA ALA A 67 4.76 13.30 -7.93
C ALA A 67 3.66 12.93 -6.95
N VAL A 68 2.93 11.87 -7.30
CA VAL A 68 1.94 11.22 -6.44
C VAL A 68 2.05 9.71 -6.56
N GLY A 69 1.71 9.01 -5.50
CA GLY A 69 1.74 7.56 -5.50
C GLY A 69 1.39 6.97 -4.15
N THR A 70 1.77 5.72 -3.94
CA THR A 70 1.41 4.95 -2.76
C THR A 70 2.65 4.39 -2.08
N VAL A 71 2.65 4.37 -0.75
CA VAL A 71 3.64 3.69 0.07
C VAL A 71 3.34 2.20 0.03
N ILE A 72 4.30 1.40 -0.43
CA ILE A 72 4.19 -0.06 -0.45
C ILE A 72 4.51 -0.62 0.92
N GLU A 73 5.65 -0.20 1.46
CA GLU A 73 6.14 -0.59 2.78
C GLU A 73 7.00 0.52 3.37
N ALA A 74 7.12 0.55 4.68
CA ALA A 74 8.03 1.46 5.36
C ALA A 74 8.51 0.85 6.67
N GLU A 75 9.76 1.18 7.03
CA GLU A 75 10.39 0.70 8.24
C GLU A 75 11.32 1.75 8.85
N LEU A 76 11.68 1.55 10.11
CA LEU A 76 12.69 2.35 10.78
C LEU A 76 14.03 1.61 10.73
N ASP A 77 14.90 2.00 9.80
CA ASP A 77 16.27 1.49 9.73
C ASP A 77 17.15 2.15 10.82
N LYS A 78 17.92 1.35 11.54
CA LYS A 78 18.76 1.82 12.65
C LYS A 78 19.83 2.84 12.24
N ASN A 79 20.30 2.79 10.98
CA ASN A 79 21.38 3.64 10.49
C ASN A 79 20.87 4.76 9.57
N ARG A 80 19.80 4.51 8.83
CA ARG A 80 19.27 5.39 7.80
C ARG A 80 18.03 6.19 8.24
N GLY A 81 17.44 5.84 9.39
CA GLY A 81 16.19 6.42 9.89
C GLY A 81 14.96 5.86 9.16
N PRO A 82 13.86 6.64 9.07
CA PRO A 82 12.67 6.21 8.34
C PRO A 82 12.97 5.99 6.86
N VAL A 83 12.66 4.80 6.39
CA VAL A 83 12.83 4.33 5.00
C VAL A 83 11.46 3.91 4.50
N ALA A 84 11.07 4.34 3.30
CA ALA A 84 9.82 3.92 2.70
C ALA A 84 10.01 3.52 1.23
N THR A 85 9.48 2.38 0.85
CA THR A 85 9.35 1.98 -0.55
C THR A 85 8.04 2.53 -1.09
N VAL A 86 8.13 3.40 -2.10
CA VAL A 86 6.98 4.03 -2.72
C VAL A 86 6.88 3.65 -4.19
N LEU A 87 5.64 3.51 -4.68
CA LEU A 87 5.34 3.38 -6.10
C LEU A 87 4.86 4.72 -6.63
N VAL A 88 5.62 5.33 -7.52
CA VAL A 88 5.20 6.55 -8.22
C VAL A 88 4.13 6.20 -9.23
N GLN A 89 2.93 6.76 -9.09
CA GLN A 89 1.79 6.51 -9.98
C GLN A 89 1.62 7.62 -11.01
N GLY A 90 2.05 8.82 -10.69
CA GLY A 90 2.01 9.94 -11.62
C GLY A 90 2.97 11.05 -11.20
N GLY A 91 3.37 11.87 -12.17
CA GLY A 91 4.40 12.86 -11.95
C GLY A 91 5.81 12.25 -11.94
N THR A 92 6.80 13.06 -11.63
CA THR A 92 8.20 12.63 -11.50
C THR A 92 8.75 13.09 -10.16
N LEU A 93 9.08 12.14 -9.29
CA LEU A 93 9.68 12.41 -7.99
C LEU A 93 11.20 12.63 -8.16
N SER A 94 11.72 13.70 -7.56
CA SER A 94 13.15 14.04 -7.62
C SER A 94 13.78 14.10 -6.24
N VAL A 95 15.06 13.86 -6.15
CA VAL A 95 15.82 14.11 -4.92
C VAL A 95 15.78 15.60 -4.61
N GLY A 96 15.39 15.93 -3.39
CA GLY A 96 15.19 17.31 -2.95
C GLY A 96 13.73 17.73 -2.86
N ASP A 97 12.80 16.97 -3.40
CA ASP A 97 11.38 17.31 -3.36
C ASP A 97 10.81 17.17 -1.94
N PRO A 98 10.01 18.14 -1.50
CA PRO A 98 9.25 18.03 -0.26
C PRO A 98 8.03 17.14 -0.48
N ILE A 99 7.84 16.16 0.37
CA ILE A 99 6.75 15.18 0.27
C ILE A 99 6.00 15.05 1.60
N VAL A 100 4.77 14.61 1.48
CA VAL A 100 3.94 14.10 2.58
C VAL A 100 3.50 12.69 2.25
N ALA A 101 3.61 11.77 3.20
CA ALA A 101 3.18 10.39 3.08
C ALA A 101 2.39 10.02 4.34
N GLY A 102 1.06 9.81 4.20
CA GLY A 102 0.19 9.66 5.36
C GLY A 102 0.34 10.81 6.34
N VAL A 103 0.77 10.52 7.55
CA VAL A 103 1.07 11.48 8.63
C VAL A 103 2.54 11.93 8.66
N ALA A 104 3.40 11.30 7.89
CA ALA A 104 4.81 11.65 7.79
C ALA A 104 5.04 12.75 6.75
N SER A 105 5.98 13.64 7.01
CA SER A 105 6.45 14.64 6.05
C SER A 105 7.96 14.62 5.97
N GLY A 106 8.52 15.14 4.89
CA GLY A 106 9.96 15.21 4.76
C GLY A 106 10.42 15.70 3.40
N LYS A 107 11.73 15.71 3.22
CA LYS A 107 12.37 16.02 1.96
C LYS A 107 13.13 14.79 1.48
N VAL A 108 12.93 14.41 0.24
CA VAL A 108 13.61 13.26 -0.35
C VAL A 108 15.12 13.51 -0.37
N ARG A 109 15.85 12.83 0.53
CA ARG A 109 17.31 12.95 0.63
C ARG A 109 18.03 12.05 -0.36
N ALA A 110 17.49 10.86 -0.58
CA ALA A 110 18.02 9.90 -1.56
C ALA A 110 16.89 8.98 -2.03
N MET A 111 17.04 8.47 -3.24
CA MET A 111 16.20 7.43 -3.81
C MET A 111 17.07 6.27 -4.28
N ILE A 112 16.62 5.04 -4.02
CA ILE A 112 17.32 3.81 -4.39
C ILE A 112 16.32 2.96 -5.20
N ASN A 113 16.74 2.50 -6.36
CA ASN A 113 15.92 1.64 -7.20
C ASN A 113 16.01 0.16 -6.76
N TYR A 114 15.19 -0.70 -7.38
CA TYR A 114 15.16 -2.14 -7.13
C TYR A 114 16.50 -2.87 -7.37
N LYS A 115 17.47 -2.23 -8.05
CA LYS A 115 18.84 -2.75 -8.26
C LYS A 115 19.83 -2.27 -7.19
N GLY A 116 19.36 -1.58 -6.14
CA GLY A 116 20.21 -1.01 -5.10
C GLY A 116 21.01 0.23 -5.53
N LYS A 117 20.72 0.81 -6.71
CA LYS A 117 21.44 1.99 -7.23
C LYS A 117 20.72 3.27 -6.86
N ARG A 118 21.48 4.29 -6.44
CA ARG A 118 20.95 5.64 -6.23
C ARG A 118 20.52 6.25 -7.55
N ILE A 119 19.33 6.83 -7.56
CA ILE A 119 18.77 7.55 -8.70
C ILE A 119 18.35 8.95 -8.28
N LYS A 120 18.33 9.88 -9.23
CA LYS A 120 17.98 11.29 -8.99
C LYS A 120 16.49 11.56 -9.22
N GLN A 121 15.86 10.80 -10.11
CA GLN A 121 14.46 10.98 -10.52
C GLN A 121 13.79 9.61 -10.69
N ALA A 122 12.50 9.55 -10.35
CA ALA A 122 11.63 8.40 -10.54
C ALA A 122 10.33 8.86 -11.20
N GLY A 123 10.07 8.38 -12.40
CA GLY A 123 8.83 8.64 -13.14
C GLY A 123 7.70 7.70 -12.77
N PRO A 124 6.54 7.79 -13.46
CA PRO A 124 5.41 6.91 -13.27
C PRO A 124 5.78 5.42 -13.38
N SER A 125 5.06 4.56 -12.65
CA SER A 125 5.26 3.10 -12.58
C SER A 125 6.64 2.67 -12.05
N THR A 126 7.36 3.58 -11.35
CA THR A 126 8.67 3.27 -10.78
C THR A 126 8.55 3.07 -9.28
N ALA A 127 8.97 1.90 -8.79
CA ALA A 127 9.12 1.62 -7.37
C ALA A 127 10.51 2.07 -6.90
N VAL A 128 10.56 2.87 -5.83
CA VAL A 128 11.80 3.40 -5.26
C VAL A 128 11.75 3.42 -3.75
N GLU A 129 12.86 3.06 -3.13
CA GLU A 129 13.10 3.29 -1.71
C GLU A 129 13.51 4.75 -1.52
N ILE A 130 12.82 5.47 -0.63
CA ILE A 130 13.09 6.87 -0.32
C ILE A 130 13.58 7.03 1.11
N LEU A 131 14.47 7.98 1.30
CA LEU A 131 15.04 8.40 2.59
C LEU A 131 14.73 9.87 2.83
N GLY A 132 14.45 10.24 4.08
CA GLY A 132 14.29 11.65 4.46
C GLY A 132 12.93 12.02 5.03
N LEU A 133 12.05 11.06 5.27
CA LEU A 133 10.82 11.26 6.02
C LEU A 133 11.10 11.51 7.51
N SER A 134 10.22 12.24 8.19
CA SER A 134 10.29 12.52 9.62
C SER A 134 9.89 11.31 10.48
N GLU A 135 8.97 10.52 9.98
CA GLU A 135 8.36 9.36 10.65
C GLU A 135 8.15 8.24 9.63
N VAL A 136 7.84 7.05 10.11
CA VAL A 136 7.51 5.90 9.27
C VAL A 136 6.04 5.98 8.87
N PRO A 137 5.70 6.14 7.58
CA PRO A 137 4.32 6.10 7.12
C PRO A 137 3.77 4.68 7.16
N ALA A 138 2.45 4.53 7.09
CA ALA A 138 1.83 3.22 6.97
C ALA A 138 1.89 2.68 5.53
N GLY A 139 2.00 1.36 5.39
CA GLY A 139 1.81 0.71 4.09
C GLY A 139 0.39 0.99 3.58
N GLY A 140 0.26 1.34 2.30
CA GLY A 140 -0.99 1.79 1.70
C GLY A 140 -1.25 3.29 1.76
N ASP A 141 -0.50 4.05 2.56
CA ASP A 141 -0.62 5.50 2.59
C ASP A 141 -0.31 6.13 1.24
N GLN A 142 -1.06 7.16 0.90
CA GLN A 142 -0.76 7.96 -0.27
C GLN A 142 0.33 8.97 0.03
N PHE A 143 1.33 9.05 -0.86
CA PHE A 143 2.29 10.13 -0.82
C PHE A 143 2.01 11.17 -1.94
N ALA A 144 2.38 12.40 -1.66
CA ALA A 144 2.29 13.49 -2.62
C ALA A 144 3.46 14.48 -2.43
N GLU A 145 4.01 14.93 -3.53
CA GLU A 145 4.91 16.07 -3.57
C GLU A 145 4.14 17.35 -3.25
N THR A 146 4.74 18.21 -2.45
CA THR A 146 4.18 19.50 -2.04
C THR A 146 5.00 20.67 -2.57
N PRO A 147 4.43 21.89 -2.63
CA PRO A 147 5.20 23.06 -3.11
C PRO A 147 6.42 23.41 -2.28
N ASN A 148 6.39 23.10 -0.99
CA ASN A 148 7.45 23.41 -0.04
C ASN A 148 7.33 22.58 1.23
N ASP A 149 8.41 22.51 2.02
CA ASP A 149 8.47 21.76 3.29
C ASP A 149 7.42 22.24 4.32
N LYS A 150 7.11 23.54 4.34
CA LYS A 150 6.12 24.10 5.27
C LYS A 150 4.72 23.53 5.00
N THR A 151 4.35 23.43 3.73
CA THR A 151 3.08 22.83 3.32
C THR A 151 3.04 21.34 3.65
N ALA A 152 4.14 20.60 3.43
CA ALA A 152 4.23 19.18 3.78
C ALA A 152 3.96 18.96 5.27
N ARG A 153 4.64 19.74 6.14
CA ARG A 153 4.47 19.66 7.60
C ARG A 153 3.04 20.00 8.03
N LEU A 154 2.47 21.06 7.50
CA LEU A 154 1.10 21.47 7.85
C LEU A 154 0.06 20.39 7.51
N ILE A 155 0.22 19.74 6.34
CA ILE A 155 -0.66 18.63 5.93
C ILE A 155 -0.48 17.42 6.86
N ALA A 156 0.76 17.06 7.18
CA ALA A 156 1.08 15.95 8.08
C ALA A 156 0.49 16.18 9.47
N GLU A 157 0.71 17.36 10.07
CA GLU A 157 0.17 17.73 11.37
C GLU A 157 -1.35 17.68 11.41
N LYS A 158 -2.02 18.19 10.36
CA LYS A 158 -3.47 18.12 10.25
C LYS A 158 -3.99 16.69 10.19
N ARG A 159 -3.34 15.83 9.39
CA ARG A 159 -3.72 14.41 9.29
C ARG A 159 -3.50 13.68 10.63
N GLN A 160 -2.38 13.96 11.31
CA GLN A 160 -2.08 13.39 12.61
C GLN A 160 -3.12 13.83 13.68
N ALA A 161 -3.53 15.09 13.67
CA ALA A 161 -4.59 15.59 14.56
C ALA A 161 -5.93 14.88 14.30
N MET A 162 -6.32 14.74 13.04
CA MET A 162 -7.54 14.00 12.65
C MET A 162 -7.50 12.54 13.10
N GLN A 163 -6.38 11.86 12.87
CA GLN A 163 -6.21 10.45 13.28
C GLN A 163 -6.31 10.30 14.81
N ARG A 164 -5.72 11.21 15.58
CA ARG A 164 -5.86 11.23 17.05
C ARG A 164 -7.30 11.44 17.49
N GLU A 165 -8.02 12.35 16.85
CA GLU A 165 -9.42 12.61 17.14
C GLU A 165 -10.31 11.39 16.85
N GLU A 166 -10.07 10.71 15.73
CA GLU A 166 -10.76 9.48 15.36
C GLU A 166 -10.49 8.36 16.37
N MET A 167 -9.24 8.17 16.79
CA MET A 167 -8.87 7.20 17.82
C MET A 167 -9.56 7.51 19.16
N LEU A 168 -9.62 8.77 19.57
CA LEU A 168 -10.32 9.19 20.78
C LEU A 168 -11.82 8.94 20.69
N LYS A 169 -12.43 9.24 19.55
CA LYS A 169 -13.85 8.96 19.30
C LYS A 169 -14.14 7.46 19.27
N ALA A 170 -13.24 6.65 18.73
CA ALA A 170 -13.39 5.18 18.71
C ALA A 170 -13.25 4.60 20.11
N SER A 171 -12.32 5.10 20.93
CA SER A 171 -12.12 4.65 22.30
C SER A 171 -13.22 5.10 23.27
N SER A 172 -13.89 6.23 22.97
CA SER A 172 -14.99 6.76 23.80
C SER A 172 -16.37 6.15 23.49
N LYS A 173 -16.47 5.30 22.49
CA LYS A 173 -17.69 4.55 22.16
C LYS A 173 -17.81 3.24 22.98
N ILE A 174 -17.53 3.28 24.27
CA ILE A 174 -18.10 2.29 25.19
C ILE A 174 -19.58 2.71 25.32
N SER A 175 -20.45 1.99 24.63
CA SER A 175 -21.89 2.21 24.73
C SER A 175 -22.33 2.00 26.18
N LEU A 176 -23.33 2.76 26.65
CA LEU A 176 -23.96 2.50 27.94
C LEU A 176 -24.44 1.03 28.03
N ASP A 177 -24.85 0.45 26.91
CA ASP A 177 -25.25 -0.95 26.82
C ASP A 177 -24.07 -1.92 27.06
N ASP A 178 -22.87 -1.61 26.59
CA ASP A 178 -21.66 -2.39 26.88
C ASP A 178 -21.24 -2.28 28.34
N LEU A 179 -21.41 -1.10 28.97
CA LEU A 179 -21.19 -0.92 30.41
C LEU A 179 -22.20 -1.75 31.22
N PHE A 180 -23.47 -1.72 30.86
CA PHE A 180 -24.51 -2.55 31.52
C PHE A 180 -24.24 -4.05 31.32
N ALA A 181 -23.80 -4.47 30.14
CA ALA A 181 -23.40 -5.87 29.89
C ALA A 181 -22.21 -6.29 30.75
N GLN A 182 -21.17 -5.44 30.85
CA GLN A 182 -19.99 -5.69 31.69
C GLN A 182 -20.32 -5.68 33.19
N MET A 183 -21.24 -4.82 33.62
CA MET A 183 -21.74 -4.83 35.00
C MET A 183 -22.53 -6.14 35.32
N SER A 184 -23.37 -6.60 34.40
CA SER A 184 -24.13 -7.86 34.56
C SER A 184 -23.22 -9.10 34.54
N GLU A 185 -22.06 -9.06 33.85
CA GLU A 185 -21.07 -10.14 33.87
C GLU A 185 -20.13 -10.12 35.09
N GLY A 186 -20.28 -9.18 36.03
CA GLY A 186 -19.47 -9.08 37.24
C GLY A 186 -18.02 -8.71 37.01
N LYS A 187 -17.67 -8.18 35.85
CA LYS A 187 -16.31 -7.79 35.50
C LYS A 187 -15.92 -6.38 36.00
N VAL A 188 -16.88 -5.61 36.46
CA VAL A 188 -16.63 -4.25 37.00
C VAL A 188 -16.43 -4.36 38.51
N LYS A 189 -15.28 -3.84 39.00
CA LYS A 189 -14.98 -3.75 40.45
C LYS A 189 -15.37 -2.38 40.94
N ASP A 190 -16.04 -2.33 42.10
CA ASP A 190 -16.34 -1.06 42.76
C ASP A 190 -15.05 -0.38 43.24
N LEU A 191 -14.93 0.91 42.93
CA LEU A 191 -13.88 1.77 43.46
C LEU A 191 -14.45 2.55 44.65
N ASN A 192 -14.16 2.12 45.86
CA ASN A 192 -14.54 2.85 47.10
C ASN A 192 -13.57 4.04 47.28
N ILE A 193 -14.09 5.24 47.10
CA ILE A 193 -13.38 6.49 47.37
C ILE A 193 -13.83 7.01 48.74
N VAL A 194 -12.90 7.09 49.69
CA VAL A 194 -13.10 7.76 50.99
C VAL A 194 -12.58 9.19 50.81
N ILE A 195 -13.49 10.17 51.03
CA ILE A 195 -13.20 11.60 51.00
C ILE A 195 -12.90 12.07 52.40
#